data_7566c013d9dd846332039dfffb238379
#
_entry.id   7566c013d9dd846332039dfffb238379
#
_cell.length_a   1.000
_cell.length_b   1.000
_cell.length_c   1.000
_cell.angle_alpha   90.00
_cell.angle_beta   90.00
_cell.angle_gamma   90.00
#
_symmetry.space_group_name_H-M   'P 1'
#
loop_
_entity.id
_entity.type
_entity.pdbx_description
1 polymer ?
#
loop_
_entity_poly.entity_id
_entity_poly.type
_entity_poly.pdbx_seq_one_letter_code
_entity_poly.pdbx_strand_id
1 'polypeptide(L)'
;MNNFILLYGEALDYPQQVSVDKKGKAYYKFNAAVERESGIIDILPIVVEEDTPAYNVLADIDEIGEIVGAQLLITGEIRTRNIKDKLDVSVRALSIKEDNDYKGITNQVIVTGYICKEVPIRTTPRGLLIADLVLAVNREDDSKLSDYIPSIMWNGTATRAKEKLRVGDCIE
;
A
#
# COMPACT_ATOMS: atom_id res chain seq x y z
N MET A 1 7.69 13.08 4.03
CA MET A 1 6.81 12.00 3.51
C MET A 1 6.68 10.95 4.60
N ASN A 2 5.48 10.76 5.10
CA ASN A 2 5.20 9.85 6.22
C ASN A 2 4.56 8.52 5.78
N ASN A 3 4.38 8.33 4.48
CA ASN A 3 3.74 7.17 3.87
C ASN A 3 4.31 6.98 2.46
N PHE A 4 5.16 5.98 2.30
CA PHE A 4 5.80 5.68 1.04
C PHE A 4 5.78 4.18 0.79
N ILE A 5 5.48 3.80 -0.44
CA ILE A 5 5.56 2.42 -0.92
C ILE A 5 6.26 2.39 -2.28
N LEU A 6 7.13 1.40 -2.44
CA LEU A 6 7.77 1.03 -3.70
C LEU A 6 7.41 -0.42 -4.00
N LEU A 7 6.75 -0.64 -5.13
CA LEU A 7 6.35 -1.96 -5.62
C LEU A 7 6.91 -2.20 -7.01
N TYR A 8 7.21 -3.46 -7.30
CA TYR A 8 7.43 -3.96 -8.65
C TYR A 8 6.54 -5.16 -8.87
N GLY A 9 5.75 -5.14 -9.94
CA GLY A 9 4.77 -6.20 -10.19
C GLY A 9 4.12 -6.10 -11.56
N GLU A 10 3.42 -7.17 -11.91
CA GLU A 10 2.71 -7.32 -13.17
C GLU A 10 1.29 -6.81 -13.07
N ALA A 11 0.84 -5.99 -14.02
CA ALA A 11 -0.55 -5.58 -14.11
C ALA A 11 -1.43 -6.76 -14.57
N LEU A 12 -2.47 -7.07 -13.80
CA LEU A 12 -3.33 -8.24 -14.04
C LEU A 12 -4.59 -7.92 -14.83
N ASP A 13 -5.03 -6.70 -14.81
CA ASP A 13 -6.28 -6.27 -15.42
C ASP A 13 -6.19 -4.83 -15.94
N TYR A 14 -7.16 -4.46 -16.78
CA TYR A 14 -7.29 -3.10 -17.30
C TYR A 14 -7.77 -2.14 -16.21
N PRO A 15 -7.27 -0.88 -16.20
CA PRO A 15 -7.74 0.16 -15.29
C PRO A 15 -9.23 0.44 -15.47
N GLN A 16 -10.00 0.32 -14.41
CA GLN A 16 -11.43 0.63 -14.42
C GLN A 16 -11.72 1.85 -13.54
N GLN A 17 -12.55 2.75 -14.04
CA GLN A 17 -13.01 3.88 -13.25
C GLN A 17 -13.84 3.39 -12.06
N VAL A 18 -13.42 3.72 -10.84
CA VAL A 18 -14.07 3.26 -9.61
C VAL A 18 -14.75 4.37 -8.84
N SER A 19 -14.36 5.61 -9.05
CA SER A 19 -14.98 6.76 -8.39
C SER A 19 -14.65 8.07 -9.10
N VAL A 20 -15.42 9.10 -8.77
CA VAL A 20 -15.15 10.49 -9.12
C VAL A 20 -15.25 11.31 -7.84
N ASP A 21 -14.31 12.20 -7.60
CA ASP A 21 -14.34 13.07 -6.43
C ASP A 21 -15.33 14.24 -6.59
N LYS A 22 -15.46 15.06 -5.54
CA LYS A 22 -16.35 16.23 -5.56
C LYS A 22 -15.92 17.33 -6.55
N LYS A 23 -14.68 17.26 -7.04
CA LYS A 23 -14.12 18.21 -8.02
C LYS A 23 -14.25 17.69 -9.44
N GLY A 24 -14.84 16.49 -9.63
CA GLY A 24 -15.02 15.85 -10.93
C GLY A 24 -13.83 14.99 -11.37
N LYS A 25 -12.81 14.79 -10.54
CA LYS A 25 -11.62 14.02 -10.86
C LYS A 25 -11.89 12.53 -10.75
N ALA A 26 -11.58 11.76 -11.77
CA ALA A 26 -11.79 10.33 -11.80
C ALA A 26 -10.62 9.56 -11.13
N TYR A 27 -10.94 8.42 -10.58
CA TYR A 27 -10.00 7.47 -10.02
C TYR A 27 -10.18 6.12 -10.72
N TYR A 28 -9.07 5.56 -11.16
CA TYR A 28 -9.00 4.28 -11.84
C TYR A 28 -8.32 3.26 -10.97
N LYS A 29 -8.75 2.01 -11.05
CA LYS A 29 -8.20 0.91 -10.26
C LYS A 29 -7.88 -0.27 -11.16
N PHE A 30 -6.73 -0.88 -10.92
CA PHE A 30 -6.33 -2.17 -11.45
C PHE A 30 -5.64 -3.00 -10.35
N ASN A 31 -5.42 -4.28 -10.59
CA ASN A 31 -4.69 -5.15 -9.68
C ASN A 31 -3.29 -5.42 -10.21
N ALA A 32 -2.31 -5.44 -9.32
CA ALA A 32 -0.95 -5.82 -9.63
C ALA A 32 -0.56 -7.08 -8.85
N ALA A 33 0.06 -8.05 -9.53
CA ALA A 33 0.70 -9.21 -8.92
C ALA A 33 2.10 -8.84 -8.48
N VAL A 34 2.36 -8.93 -7.18
CA VAL A 34 3.64 -8.54 -6.59
C VAL A 34 4.25 -9.74 -5.89
N GLU A 35 5.43 -10.16 -6.31
CA GLU A 35 6.12 -11.32 -5.75
C GLU A 35 6.91 -10.93 -4.50
N ARG A 36 6.75 -11.70 -3.42
CA ARG A 36 7.58 -11.61 -2.21
C ARG A 36 8.90 -12.34 -2.42
N GLU A 37 9.92 -12.02 -1.62
CA GLU A 37 11.19 -12.78 -1.57
C GLU A 37 10.99 -14.29 -1.34
N SER A 38 9.87 -14.67 -0.71
CA SER A 38 9.50 -16.07 -0.48
C SER A 38 8.90 -16.79 -1.71
N GLY A 39 8.74 -16.10 -2.85
CA GLY A 39 8.07 -16.61 -4.04
C GLY A 39 6.54 -16.60 -3.96
N ILE A 40 5.96 -16.09 -2.87
CA ILE A 40 4.50 -15.92 -2.76
C ILE A 40 4.09 -14.66 -3.52
N ILE A 41 3.01 -14.76 -4.29
CA ILE A 41 2.45 -13.63 -5.03
C ILE A 41 1.29 -13.03 -4.23
N ASP A 42 1.35 -11.72 -4.00
CA ASP A 42 0.26 -10.93 -3.48
C ASP A 42 -0.42 -10.18 -4.62
N ILE A 43 -1.75 -10.11 -4.58
CA ILE A 43 -2.52 -9.27 -5.49
C ILE A 43 -2.88 -7.98 -4.77
N LEU A 44 -2.33 -6.87 -5.25
CA LEU A 44 -2.51 -5.57 -4.63
C LEU A 44 -3.36 -4.64 -5.51
N PRO A 45 -4.40 -4.00 -4.92
CA PRO A 45 -5.18 -3.01 -5.64
C PRO A 45 -4.41 -1.69 -5.77
N ILE A 46 -4.19 -1.26 -7.00
CA ILE A 46 -3.54 0.00 -7.36
C ILE A 46 -4.59 1.00 -7.79
N VAL A 47 -4.57 2.19 -7.22
CA VAL A 47 -5.48 3.29 -7.57
C VAL A 47 -4.68 4.44 -8.15
N VAL A 48 -5.11 4.93 -9.29
CA VAL A 48 -4.48 6.03 -10.02
C VAL A 48 -5.49 7.16 -10.16
N GLU A 49 -5.05 8.37 -9.87
CA GLU A 49 -5.86 9.58 -10.01
C GLU A 49 -5.66 10.17 -11.41
N GLU A 50 -6.76 10.54 -12.06
CA GLU A 50 -6.76 11.20 -13.37
C GLU A 50 -5.87 12.46 -13.38
N ASP A 51 -5.29 12.80 -14.52
CA ASP A 51 -4.40 13.95 -14.72
C ASP A 51 -3.12 13.94 -13.86
N THR A 52 -2.69 12.78 -13.38
CA THR A 52 -1.40 12.63 -12.70
C THR A 52 -0.35 12.03 -13.63
N PRO A 53 0.97 12.21 -13.33
CA PRO A 53 2.02 11.54 -14.09
C PRO A 53 1.85 10.00 -14.14
N ALA A 54 1.38 9.40 -13.05
CA ALA A 54 1.08 7.97 -13.00
C ALA A 54 -0.05 7.57 -13.96
N TYR A 55 -1.09 8.40 -14.04
CA TYR A 55 -2.21 8.17 -14.96
C TYR A 55 -1.76 8.26 -16.43
N ASN A 56 -0.97 9.27 -16.78
CA ASN A 56 -0.51 9.46 -18.16
C ASN A 56 0.29 8.25 -18.66
N VAL A 57 1.25 7.76 -17.85
CA VAL A 57 2.01 6.54 -18.21
C VAL A 57 1.10 5.34 -18.34
N LEU A 58 0.13 5.17 -17.44
CA LEU A 58 -0.81 4.05 -17.49
C LEU A 58 -1.70 4.13 -18.73
N ALA A 59 -2.18 5.32 -19.10
CA ALA A 59 -2.98 5.55 -20.29
C ALA A 59 -2.19 5.29 -21.57
N ASP A 60 -0.92 5.71 -21.65
CA ASP A 60 -0.04 5.45 -22.79
C ASP A 60 0.16 3.94 -23.02
N ILE A 61 0.36 3.17 -21.95
CA ILE A 61 0.49 1.69 -22.03
C ILE A 61 -0.85 1.05 -22.45
N ASP A 62 -1.96 1.55 -21.92
CA ASP A 62 -3.31 1.03 -22.24
C ASP A 62 -3.73 1.32 -23.69
N GLU A 63 -3.36 2.50 -24.24
CA GLU A 63 -3.64 2.85 -25.65
C GLU A 63 -3.04 1.87 -26.65
N ILE A 64 -1.87 1.30 -26.35
CA ILE A 64 -1.26 0.27 -27.21
C ILE A 64 -1.75 -1.14 -26.89
N GLY A 65 -2.65 -1.29 -25.89
CA GLY A 65 -3.28 -2.57 -25.49
C GLY A 65 -2.35 -3.53 -24.75
N GLU A 66 -1.26 -3.04 -24.18
CA GLU A 66 -0.22 -3.85 -23.54
C GLU A 66 -0.21 -3.76 -22.00
N ILE A 67 -1.27 -3.19 -21.39
CA ILE A 67 -1.29 -3.00 -19.93
C ILE A 67 -1.30 -4.33 -19.17
N VAL A 68 -2.05 -5.32 -19.61
CA VAL A 68 -2.12 -6.63 -18.96
C VAL A 68 -0.86 -7.42 -19.26
N GLY A 69 -0.14 -7.79 -18.20
CA GLY A 69 1.18 -8.42 -18.29
C GLY A 69 2.35 -7.43 -18.22
N ALA A 70 2.09 -6.10 -18.30
CA ALA A 70 3.13 -5.09 -18.16
C ALA A 70 3.80 -5.15 -16.78
N GLN A 71 5.14 -5.11 -16.78
CA GLN A 71 5.93 -5.05 -15.56
C GLN A 71 6.09 -3.59 -15.12
N LEU A 72 5.50 -3.27 -13.98
CA LEU A 72 5.38 -1.90 -13.49
C LEU A 72 6.19 -1.67 -12.23
N LEU A 73 7.01 -0.64 -12.24
CA LEU A 73 7.61 -0.05 -11.04
C LEU A 73 6.68 1.06 -10.56
N ILE A 74 6.12 0.89 -9.37
CA ILE A 74 5.09 1.78 -8.82
C ILE A 74 5.61 2.40 -7.53
N THR A 75 5.59 3.72 -7.44
CA THR A 75 5.76 4.43 -6.17
C THR A 75 4.48 5.11 -5.76
N GLY A 76 4.20 5.15 -4.46
CA GLY A 76 2.95 5.72 -4.00
C GLY A 76 2.79 5.73 -2.49
N GLU A 77 1.56 5.68 -2.07
CA GLU A 77 1.12 5.75 -0.67
C GLU A 77 0.11 4.64 -0.38
N ILE A 78 0.15 4.09 0.82
CA ILE A 78 -0.91 3.19 1.29
C ILE A 78 -2.12 4.02 1.68
N ARG A 79 -3.28 3.67 1.15
CA ARG A 79 -4.57 4.27 1.51
C ARG A 79 -5.47 3.23 2.13
N THR A 80 -6.19 3.64 3.16
CA THR A 80 -7.16 2.77 3.84
C THR A 80 -8.53 3.43 3.91
N ARG A 81 -9.55 2.62 3.83
CA ARG A 81 -10.94 3.06 3.89
C ARG A 81 -11.81 1.96 4.50
N ASN A 82 -12.73 2.32 5.38
CA ASN A 82 -13.74 1.38 5.87
C ASN A 82 -14.93 1.34 4.91
N ILE A 83 -15.21 0.14 4.39
CA ILE A 83 -16.36 -0.12 3.54
C ILE A 83 -17.17 -1.24 4.18
N LYS A 84 -18.39 -0.93 4.66
CA LYS A 84 -19.30 -1.93 5.26
C LYS A 84 -18.58 -2.81 6.31
N ASP A 85 -17.91 -2.16 7.27
CA ASP A 85 -17.16 -2.79 8.36
C ASP A 85 -15.94 -3.63 7.95
N LYS A 86 -15.52 -3.53 6.69
CA LYS A 86 -14.27 -4.11 6.19
C LYS A 86 -13.27 -3.02 5.89
N LEU A 87 -12.04 -3.24 6.32
CA LEU A 87 -10.93 -2.38 5.95
C LEU A 87 -10.53 -2.70 4.50
N ASP A 88 -10.70 -1.72 3.62
CA ASP A 88 -10.19 -1.72 2.25
C ASP A 88 -8.83 -1.05 2.25
N VAL A 89 -7.82 -1.74 1.74
CA VAL A 89 -6.45 -1.24 1.65
C VAL A 89 -6.06 -1.21 0.17
N SER A 90 -5.52 -0.08 -0.27
CA SER A 90 -5.05 0.09 -1.65
C SER A 90 -3.76 0.90 -1.69
N VAL A 91 -3.07 0.85 -2.81
CA VAL A 91 -1.93 1.70 -3.10
C VAL A 91 -2.40 2.83 -4.03
N ARG A 92 -2.32 4.07 -3.57
CA ARG A 92 -2.47 5.24 -4.45
C ARG A 92 -1.14 5.47 -5.15
N ALA A 93 -1.08 5.19 -6.44
CA ALA A 93 0.12 5.40 -7.23
C ALA A 93 0.36 6.90 -7.46
N LEU A 94 1.56 7.35 -7.16
CA LEU A 94 2.05 8.70 -7.44
C LEU A 94 2.93 8.72 -8.70
N SER A 95 3.63 7.61 -8.95
CA SER A 95 4.40 7.39 -10.17
C SER A 95 4.29 5.94 -10.60
N ILE A 96 4.24 5.74 -11.91
CA ILE A 96 4.30 4.44 -12.57
C ILE A 96 5.37 4.54 -13.64
N LYS A 97 6.16 3.48 -13.80
CA LYS A 97 7.12 3.31 -14.88
C LYS A 97 7.03 1.86 -15.34
N GLU A 98 6.88 1.64 -16.63
CA GLU A 98 7.10 0.32 -17.20
C GLU A 98 8.61 0.01 -17.21
N ASP A 99 8.98 -1.16 -16.68
CA ASP A 99 10.39 -1.55 -16.57
C ASP A 99 10.53 -3.08 -16.55
N ASN A 100 10.76 -3.66 -17.70
CA ASN A 100 10.86 -5.11 -17.87
C ASN A 100 12.18 -5.70 -17.33
N ASP A 101 13.15 -4.86 -16.99
CA ASP A 101 14.49 -5.27 -16.57
C ASP A 101 14.86 -4.84 -15.14
N TYR A 102 13.88 -4.36 -14.36
CA TYR A 102 14.12 -3.88 -13.00
C TYR A 102 14.67 -5.00 -12.09
N LYS A 103 15.81 -4.71 -11.46
CA LYS A 103 16.53 -5.64 -10.55
C LYS A 103 16.79 -5.03 -9.18
N GLY A 104 16.12 -3.93 -8.89
CA GLY A 104 16.26 -3.23 -7.61
C GLY A 104 15.49 -3.91 -6.49
N ILE A 105 15.53 -3.30 -5.32
CA ILE A 105 14.77 -3.75 -4.15
C ILE A 105 13.28 -3.42 -4.39
N THR A 106 12.42 -4.37 -4.11
CA THR A 106 10.97 -4.27 -4.28
C THR A 106 10.25 -4.45 -2.95
N ASN A 107 8.96 -4.14 -2.95
CA ASN A 107 8.08 -4.35 -1.79
C ASN A 107 8.56 -3.61 -0.53
N GLN A 108 9.02 -2.38 -0.72
CA GLN A 108 9.42 -1.51 0.38
C GLN A 108 8.27 -0.62 0.82
N VAL A 109 8.12 -0.53 2.13
CA VAL A 109 7.17 0.40 2.77
C VAL A 109 7.91 1.17 3.85
N ILE A 110 7.77 2.48 3.83
CA ILE A 110 8.21 3.37 4.92
C ILE A 110 6.98 4.13 5.37
N VAL A 111 6.60 3.93 6.62
CA VAL A 111 5.40 4.54 7.19
C VAL A 111 5.71 5.08 8.56
N THR A 112 5.52 6.39 8.74
CA THR A 112 5.59 7.06 10.05
C THR A 112 4.17 7.32 10.54
N GLY A 113 3.82 6.79 11.69
CA GLY A 113 2.46 6.91 12.23
C GLY A 113 2.39 6.74 13.73
N TYR A 114 1.21 6.98 14.28
CA TYR A 114 0.94 6.86 15.70
C TYR A 114 0.22 5.56 16.02
N ILE A 115 0.66 4.87 17.07
CA ILE A 115 -0.03 3.69 17.59
C ILE A 115 -1.39 4.13 18.13
N CYS A 116 -2.48 3.67 17.51
CA CYS A 116 -3.83 4.10 17.86
C CYS A 116 -4.61 3.10 18.70
N LYS A 117 -4.07 1.90 18.95
CA LYS A 117 -4.66 0.83 19.77
C LYS A 117 -3.59 0.16 20.62
N GLU A 118 -4.02 -0.52 21.69
CA GLU A 118 -3.15 -1.47 22.37
C GLU A 118 -2.59 -2.50 21.40
N VAL A 119 -1.35 -2.91 21.67
CA VAL A 119 -0.60 -3.86 20.83
C VAL A 119 -0.79 -5.28 21.39
N PRO A 120 -1.78 -6.04 20.91
CA PRO A 120 -1.97 -7.41 21.33
C PRO A 120 -0.84 -8.30 20.83
N ILE A 121 -0.42 -9.22 21.70
CA ILE A 121 0.60 -10.20 21.38
C ILE A 121 -0.07 -11.57 21.27
N ARG A 122 0.23 -12.29 20.23
CA ARG A 122 -0.22 -13.66 20.02
C ARG A 122 0.91 -14.57 19.55
N THR A 123 0.74 -15.86 19.76
CA THR A 123 1.69 -16.87 19.28
C THR A 123 1.04 -17.68 18.16
N THR A 124 1.76 -17.86 17.06
CA THR A 124 1.30 -18.72 15.98
C THR A 124 1.36 -20.20 16.39
N PRO A 125 0.66 -21.10 15.67
CA PRO A 125 0.78 -22.57 15.90
C PRO A 125 2.22 -23.10 15.78
N ARG A 126 3.10 -22.37 15.08
CA ARG A 126 4.53 -22.71 14.93
C ARG A 126 5.42 -22.09 16.01
N GLY A 127 4.84 -21.48 17.04
CA GLY A 127 5.58 -20.89 18.16
C GLY A 127 6.16 -19.48 17.87
N LEU A 128 5.85 -18.86 16.74
CA LEU A 128 6.34 -17.51 16.42
C LEU A 128 5.50 -16.45 17.14
N LEU A 129 6.16 -15.50 17.77
CA LEU A 129 5.52 -14.38 18.45
C LEU A 129 5.13 -13.29 17.43
N ILE A 130 3.92 -12.77 17.55
CA ILE A 130 3.39 -11.71 16.69
C ILE A 130 2.83 -10.58 17.56
N ALA A 131 3.15 -9.34 17.19
CA ALA A 131 2.50 -8.14 17.68
C ALA A 131 1.68 -7.52 16.55
N ASP A 132 0.37 -7.38 16.76
CA ASP A 132 -0.53 -6.75 15.79
C ASP A 132 -0.69 -5.26 16.14
N LEU A 133 -0.30 -4.40 15.20
CA LEU A 133 -0.37 -2.94 15.36
C LEU A 133 -1.37 -2.35 14.38
N VAL A 134 -1.89 -1.18 14.73
CA VAL A 134 -2.56 -0.30 13.78
C VAL A 134 -1.94 1.09 13.92
N LEU A 135 -1.37 1.57 12.82
CA LEU A 135 -0.76 2.89 12.74
C LEU A 135 -1.75 3.88 12.16
N ALA A 136 -1.99 4.97 12.87
CA ALA A 136 -2.70 6.12 12.32
C ALA A 136 -1.69 7.03 11.63
N VAL A 137 -1.78 7.12 10.32
CA VAL A 137 -0.90 7.89 9.45
C VAL A 137 -1.67 9.08 8.90
N ASN A 138 -1.31 10.28 9.28
CA ASN A 138 -1.96 11.47 8.77
C ASN A 138 -1.63 11.68 7.30
N ARG A 139 -2.65 11.94 6.48
CA ARG A 139 -2.45 12.30 5.09
C ARG A 139 -1.78 13.66 4.99
N GLU A 140 -0.86 13.79 4.06
CA GLU A 140 -0.18 15.07 3.77
C GLU A 140 -0.99 15.96 2.82
N ASP A 141 -2.22 15.56 2.49
CA ASP A 141 -3.17 16.37 1.74
C ASP A 141 -4.05 17.26 2.67
N ASP A 142 -4.82 18.13 2.07
CA ASP A 142 -5.71 19.08 2.81
C ASP A 142 -6.95 18.38 3.43
N SER A 143 -7.08 17.06 3.31
CA SER A 143 -8.28 16.33 3.76
C SER A 143 -8.43 16.23 5.26
N LYS A 144 -7.34 16.41 6.03
CA LYS A 144 -7.26 16.17 7.49
C LYS A 144 -7.69 14.76 7.89
N LEU A 145 -7.56 13.81 6.97
CA LEU A 145 -7.86 12.41 7.19
C LEU A 145 -6.59 11.64 7.59
N SER A 146 -6.80 10.49 8.20
CA SER A 146 -5.74 9.54 8.51
C SER A 146 -6.03 8.19 7.87
N ASP A 147 -4.99 7.52 7.45
CA ASP A 147 -5.01 6.12 7.04
C ASP A 147 -4.68 5.25 8.26
N TYR A 148 -5.46 4.19 8.48
CA TYR A 148 -5.25 3.26 9.58
C TYR A 148 -4.63 1.99 9.03
N ILE A 149 -3.30 1.88 9.13
CA ILE A 149 -2.52 0.83 8.47
C ILE A 149 -2.27 -0.32 9.46
N PRO A 150 -2.87 -1.52 9.23
CA PRO A 150 -2.54 -2.69 10.02
C PRO A 150 -1.12 -3.15 9.70
N SER A 151 -0.35 -3.38 10.75
CA SER A 151 1.05 -3.77 10.67
C SER A 151 1.34 -4.93 11.61
N ILE A 152 2.28 -5.79 11.25
CA ILE A 152 2.65 -6.96 12.03
C ILE A 152 4.14 -6.92 12.33
N MET A 153 4.50 -7.08 13.60
CA MET A 153 5.87 -7.30 14.03
C MET A 153 6.07 -8.76 14.45
N TRP A 154 7.24 -9.30 14.17
CA TRP A 154 7.56 -10.71 14.40
C TRP A 154 8.67 -10.90 15.41
N ASN A 155 8.57 -11.98 16.22
CA ASN A 155 9.62 -12.46 17.11
C ASN A 155 10.24 -11.35 18.00
N GLY A 156 11.53 -11.08 17.88
CA GLY A 156 12.23 -10.10 18.71
C GLY A 156 11.68 -8.67 18.61
N THR A 157 11.17 -8.27 17.42
CA THR A 157 10.50 -6.98 17.27
C THR A 157 9.14 -6.97 17.96
N ALA A 158 8.39 -8.07 17.93
CA ALA A 158 7.15 -8.22 18.68
C ALA A 158 7.37 -8.14 20.19
N THR A 159 8.44 -8.77 20.71
CA THR A 159 8.82 -8.67 22.14
C THR A 159 9.10 -7.23 22.53
N ARG A 160 9.91 -6.52 21.73
CA ARG A 160 10.22 -5.09 21.98
C ARG A 160 8.98 -4.22 21.92
N ALA A 161 8.07 -4.49 20.96
CA ALA A 161 6.81 -3.77 20.86
C ALA A 161 5.99 -3.87 22.15
N LYS A 162 5.83 -5.09 22.68
CA LYS A 162 5.13 -5.34 23.95
C LYS A 162 5.71 -4.55 25.12
N GLU A 163 7.04 -4.50 25.23
CA GLU A 163 7.72 -3.89 26.35
C GLU A 163 7.72 -2.36 26.27
N LYS A 164 7.90 -1.80 25.09
CA LYS A 164 8.26 -0.39 24.89
C LYS A 164 7.16 0.45 24.28
N LEU A 165 6.31 -0.11 23.41
CA LEU A 165 5.32 0.68 22.66
C LEU A 165 4.03 0.87 23.46
N ARG A 166 3.49 2.06 23.37
CA ARG A 166 2.22 2.49 23.99
C ARG A 166 1.36 3.21 22.98
N VAL A 167 0.05 3.25 23.23
CA VAL A 167 -0.88 4.06 22.46
C VAL A 167 -0.45 5.52 22.51
N GLY A 168 -0.37 6.15 21.34
CA GLY A 168 0.12 7.52 21.17
C GLY A 168 1.59 7.64 20.81
N ASP A 169 2.38 6.57 20.87
CA ASP A 169 3.76 6.60 20.40
C ASP A 169 3.81 6.75 18.89
N CYS A 170 4.74 7.58 18.41
CA CYS A 170 5.06 7.73 16.99
C CYS A 170 6.21 6.79 16.64
N ILE A 171 6.02 5.99 15.61
CA ILE A 171 7.03 5.05 15.10
C ILE A 171 7.14 5.11 13.59
N GLU A 172 8.29 4.71 13.08
CA GLU A 172 8.56 4.47 11.67
C GLU A 172 8.92 3.00 11.43
#